data_b82a4cf3cc63aa052fbfec034f92fb02
#
_entry.id   b82a4cf3cc63aa052fbfec034f92fb02
#
_cell.length_a   1.000
_cell.length_b   1.000
_cell.length_c   1.000
_cell.angle_alpha   90.00
_cell.angle_beta   90.00
_cell.angle_gamma   90.00
#
_symmetry.space_group_name_H-M   'P 1'
#
loop_
_entity.id
_entity.type
_entity.pdbx_description
1 polymer ?
#
loop_
_entity_poly.entity_id
_entity_poly.type
_entity_poly.pdbx_seq_one_letter_code
_entity_poly.pdbx_strand_id
1 'polypeptide(L)'
;MYSSSSSSSSIQLGSTMKKLIDSKEYKKVLNLYDKHCEMCTDFAIDMTIKACIQLNDYERIKNIEKNLSTKSFNSSFIQTSLIQFHFQNGDIDKVLNISSRIANKSNYLYTIIFKGLNTHNRADIVLDLYDKMTINPDDHTIATIFSSCAQLANQRAMNIGRKLLDKISQNIQNKTSLLNSSIHMLMKFGDITKAEEFFQMIKKKNIITYGAMINGYNLNNQPLKSFNLFQQMKHENIKPNETIFILLIGTCSQTGLLSRCQYIVNQIPLHFYKNIQLNNSLIDMWGKAGSIKNAQQIFESINNPNIITYNAMINVFGLNRMGFEAIKLYKKISNNLHNERSHICVLNACSHSALHREAYSIFNQISNKTERIITTMIDCLSRLFLFDEAQKLINEYEKTNPPSLLMYMAILSGARNRRHSIISEKIYNKMKSLFPGEKDALISASILLANTYTSLGDSQRAEDIRLDRIKEFGKEVRVGLSWTEVNGTIVQFKAHDQSHPQSKEIYTELKQISAELIEYGHKYDSTWITRPLQKNETVESVLCGHSERLAIAFNFVARSNPSMIQITKNLRVCGDCHEATKLIAKIRKCEIIVRDASCIHHFYTNGQCSCQDHF
;
A
#
# COMPACT_ATOMS: atom_id res chain seq x y z
N MET A 1 -27.73 64.95 1.00
CA MET A 1 -28.52 63.73 0.79
C MET A 1 -28.02 62.88 -0.40
N TYR A 2 -26.72 62.52 -0.51
CA TYR A 2 -26.17 61.71 -1.63
C TYR A 2 -25.33 60.51 -1.19
N SER A 3 -25.35 60.14 0.14
CA SER A 3 -24.52 59.03 0.62
C SER A 3 -25.29 57.74 0.94
N SER A 4 -26.62 57.73 0.89
CA SER A 4 -27.41 56.51 1.24
C SER A 4 -27.85 55.65 0.06
N SER A 5 -27.79 56.16 -1.20
CA SER A 5 -28.19 55.38 -2.38
C SER A 5 -27.06 54.50 -2.97
N SER A 6 -25.80 54.85 -2.74
CA SER A 6 -24.67 54.08 -3.28
C SER A 6 -24.37 52.81 -2.45
N SER A 7 -24.65 52.80 -1.13
CA SER A 7 -24.43 51.63 -0.27
C SER A 7 -25.49 50.54 -0.50
N SER A 8 -26.73 50.89 -0.79
CA SER A 8 -27.77 49.90 -1.11
C SER A 8 -27.56 49.20 -2.47
N SER A 9 -27.06 49.91 -3.46
CA SER A 9 -26.76 49.33 -4.79
C SER A 9 -25.55 48.40 -4.78
N SER A 10 -24.52 48.69 -3.98
CA SER A 10 -23.32 47.82 -3.85
C SER A 10 -23.59 46.55 -3.06
N ILE A 11 -24.46 46.58 -2.03
CA ILE A 11 -24.92 45.39 -1.30
C ILE A 11 -25.80 44.51 -2.21
N GLN A 12 -26.62 45.11 -3.07
CA GLN A 12 -27.46 44.39 -4.03
C GLN A 12 -26.62 43.67 -5.10
N LEU A 13 -25.50 44.29 -5.52
CA LEU A 13 -24.54 43.67 -6.46
C LEU A 13 -23.93 42.37 -5.90
N GLY A 14 -23.40 42.40 -4.71
CA GLY A 14 -22.81 41.21 -4.08
C GLY A 14 -23.81 40.04 -3.89
N SER A 15 -25.06 40.37 -3.50
CA SER A 15 -26.11 39.36 -3.38
C SER A 15 -26.53 38.74 -4.71
N THR A 16 -26.54 39.54 -5.78
CA THR A 16 -26.81 39.09 -7.17
C THR A 16 -25.68 38.18 -7.65
N MET A 17 -24.42 38.55 -7.44
CA MET A 17 -23.27 37.74 -7.79
C MET A 17 -23.28 36.38 -7.05
N LYS A 18 -23.68 36.37 -5.77
CA LYS A 18 -23.84 35.13 -5.02
C LYS A 18 -24.87 34.20 -5.65
N LYS A 19 -26.04 34.70 -6.02
CA LYS A 19 -27.07 33.90 -6.72
C LYS A 19 -26.56 33.32 -8.03
N LEU A 20 -25.76 34.08 -8.78
CA LEU A 20 -25.14 33.61 -10.03
C LEU A 20 -24.05 32.54 -9.77
N ILE A 21 -23.30 32.61 -8.66
CA ILE A 21 -22.37 31.58 -8.24
C ILE A 21 -23.15 30.30 -7.90
N ASP A 22 -24.22 30.40 -7.12
CA ASP A 22 -25.07 29.27 -6.70
C ASP A 22 -25.73 28.60 -7.93
N SER A 23 -26.07 29.35 -8.98
CA SER A 23 -26.57 28.84 -10.27
C SER A 23 -25.47 28.43 -11.26
N LYS A 24 -24.18 28.48 -10.87
CA LYS A 24 -23.00 28.17 -11.72
C LYS A 24 -22.83 29.04 -12.94
N GLU A 25 -23.40 30.25 -12.95
CA GLU A 25 -23.32 31.22 -14.05
C GLU A 25 -22.10 32.14 -13.93
N TYR A 26 -20.91 31.56 -13.80
CA TYR A 26 -19.66 32.25 -13.45
C TYR A 26 -19.28 33.37 -14.43
N LYS A 27 -19.51 33.18 -15.73
CA LYS A 27 -19.24 34.23 -16.75
C LYS A 27 -20.06 35.50 -16.53
N LYS A 28 -21.32 35.37 -16.07
CA LYS A 28 -22.16 36.53 -15.75
C LYS A 28 -21.63 37.28 -14.53
N VAL A 29 -21.05 36.59 -13.55
CA VAL A 29 -20.39 37.23 -12.40
C VAL A 29 -19.23 38.10 -12.87
N LEU A 30 -18.36 37.58 -13.76
CA LEU A 30 -17.23 38.36 -14.30
C LEU A 30 -17.69 39.58 -15.09
N ASN A 31 -18.73 39.45 -15.93
CA ASN A 31 -19.28 40.56 -16.65
C ASN A 31 -19.86 41.66 -15.74
N LEU A 32 -20.49 41.29 -14.62
CA LEU A 32 -20.97 42.24 -13.63
C LEU A 32 -19.81 42.94 -12.91
N TYR A 33 -18.76 42.22 -12.61
CA TYR A 33 -17.54 42.78 -12.00
C TYR A 33 -16.91 43.81 -12.93
N ASP A 34 -16.70 43.46 -14.22
CA ASP A 34 -16.09 44.36 -15.22
C ASP A 34 -16.88 45.65 -15.41
N LYS A 35 -18.22 45.61 -15.31
CA LYS A 35 -19.09 46.78 -15.43
C LYS A 35 -19.12 47.66 -14.17
N HIS A 36 -18.84 47.10 -13.00
CA HIS A 36 -19.08 47.78 -11.74
C HIS A 36 -17.91 47.67 -10.76
N CYS A 37 -16.68 47.45 -11.26
CA CYS A 37 -15.51 47.15 -10.42
C CYS A 37 -15.24 48.21 -9.31
N GLU A 38 -15.46 49.51 -9.63
CA GLU A 38 -15.24 50.60 -8.66
C GLU A 38 -16.24 50.61 -7.50
N MET A 39 -17.40 49.99 -7.69
CA MET A 39 -18.47 49.90 -6.67
C MET A 39 -18.48 48.55 -5.92
N CYS A 40 -17.53 47.67 -6.23
CA CYS A 40 -17.50 46.33 -5.66
C CYS A 40 -17.11 46.33 -4.17
N THR A 41 -17.97 45.80 -3.34
CA THR A 41 -17.64 45.49 -1.94
C THR A 41 -16.68 44.31 -1.86
N ASP A 42 -16.00 44.13 -0.70
CA ASP A 42 -15.15 42.96 -0.46
C ASP A 42 -15.87 41.63 -0.72
N PHE A 43 -17.18 41.58 -0.44
CA PHE A 43 -18.01 40.42 -0.72
C PHE A 43 -18.22 40.19 -2.23
N ALA A 44 -18.38 41.24 -3.02
CA ALA A 44 -18.49 41.14 -4.48
C ALA A 44 -17.15 40.71 -5.10
N ILE A 45 -16.03 41.22 -4.59
CA ILE A 45 -14.68 40.84 -5.00
C ILE A 45 -14.45 39.33 -4.68
N ASP A 46 -14.85 38.87 -3.50
CA ASP A 46 -14.80 37.44 -3.12
C ASP A 46 -15.57 36.55 -4.09
N MET A 47 -16.81 36.96 -4.47
CA MET A 47 -17.61 36.24 -5.48
C MET A 47 -16.90 36.20 -6.85
N THR A 48 -16.24 37.29 -7.22
CA THR A 48 -15.48 37.36 -8.47
C THR A 48 -14.27 36.39 -8.43
N ILE A 49 -13.49 36.38 -7.34
CA ILE A 49 -12.37 35.44 -7.20
C ILE A 49 -12.87 33.99 -7.27
N LYS A 50 -13.98 33.68 -6.60
CA LYS A 50 -14.60 32.34 -6.70
C LYS A 50 -15.03 31.96 -8.11
N ALA A 51 -15.62 32.92 -8.87
CA ALA A 51 -15.97 32.70 -10.27
C ALA A 51 -14.73 32.45 -11.14
N CYS A 52 -13.67 33.25 -10.97
CA CYS A 52 -12.39 33.06 -11.65
C CYS A 52 -11.76 31.70 -11.35
N ILE A 53 -11.80 31.25 -10.10
CA ILE A 53 -11.31 29.92 -9.67
C ILE A 53 -12.03 28.81 -10.46
N GLN A 54 -13.36 28.91 -10.61
CA GLN A 54 -14.16 27.90 -11.32
C GLN A 54 -13.95 27.92 -12.84
N LEU A 55 -13.55 29.06 -13.39
CA LEU A 55 -13.26 29.23 -14.83
C LEU A 55 -11.78 29.07 -15.17
N ASN A 56 -10.91 28.84 -14.18
CA ASN A 56 -9.44 28.81 -14.31
C ASN A 56 -8.86 30.13 -14.87
N ASP A 57 -9.50 31.27 -14.59
CA ASP A 57 -9.05 32.61 -15.02
C ASP A 57 -8.02 33.17 -14.00
N TYR A 58 -6.84 32.58 -14.00
CA TYR A 58 -5.79 32.87 -13.03
C TYR A 58 -5.15 34.25 -13.19
N GLU A 59 -5.07 34.75 -14.42
CA GLU A 59 -4.50 36.09 -14.68
C GLU A 59 -5.39 37.18 -14.09
N ARG A 60 -6.70 37.05 -14.19
CA ARG A 60 -7.64 37.98 -13.58
C ARG A 60 -7.52 38.02 -12.06
N ILE A 61 -7.35 36.84 -11.39
CA ILE A 61 -7.14 36.81 -9.94
C ILE A 61 -5.86 37.52 -9.55
N LYS A 62 -4.75 37.31 -10.26
CA LYS A 62 -3.50 38.05 -10.02
C LYS A 62 -3.64 39.55 -10.18
N ASN A 63 -4.41 40.00 -11.18
CA ASN A 63 -4.69 41.41 -11.37
C ASN A 63 -5.55 41.98 -10.22
N ILE A 64 -6.58 41.24 -9.80
CA ILE A 64 -7.40 41.62 -8.64
C ILE A 64 -6.51 41.72 -7.40
N GLU A 65 -5.71 40.69 -7.10
CA GLU A 65 -4.81 40.62 -5.93
C GLU A 65 -3.85 41.84 -5.90
N LYS A 66 -3.26 42.19 -7.07
CA LYS A 66 -2.32 43.33 -7.19
C LYS A 66 -2.97 44.66 -6.90
N ASN A 67 -4.27 44.81 -7.22
CA ASN A 67 -5.02 46.07 -7.14
C ASN A 67 -5.85 46.16 -5.84
N LEU A 68 -5.81 45.14 -4.96
CA LEU A 68 -6.52 45.19 -3.67
C LEU A 68 -5.98 46.28 -2.76
N SER A 69 -6.88 47.09 -2.17
CA SER A 69 -6.52 47.98 -1.09
C SER A 69 -6.06 47.15 0.14
N THR A 70 -5.22 47.76 0.99
CA THR A 70 -4.77 47.10 2.25
C THR A 70 -5.97 46.71 3.11
N LYS A 71 -7.04 47.49 3.12
CA LYS A 71 -8.28 47.22 3.84
C LYS A 71 -9.01 46.01 3.27
N SER A 72 -9.18 45.91 1.96
CA SER A 72 -9.85 44.80 1.28
C SER A 72 -9.01 43.51 1.37
N PHE A 73 -7.68 43.62 1.28
CA PHE A 73 -6.79 42.46 1.46
C PHE A 73 -6.94 41.84 2.86
N ASN A 74 -7.24 42.63 3.89
CA ASN A 74 -7.48 42.15 5.24
C ASN A 74 -8.90 41.60 5.47
N SER A 75 -9.76 41.62 4.46
CA SER A 75 -11.09 41.02 4.53
C SER A 75 -11.00 39.49 4.60
N SER A 76 -11.66 38.89 5.59
CA SER A 76 -11.65 37.43 5.80
C SER A 76 -12.22 36.66 4.60
N PHE A 77 -13.16 37.24 3.85
CA PHE A 77 -13.72 36.63 2.63
C PHE A 77 -12.67 36.54 1.52
N ILE A 78 -12.01 37.66 1.24
CA ILE A 78 -10.98 37.74 0.17
C ILE A 78 -9.79 36.86 0.53
N GLN A 79 -9.30 36.94 1.76
CA GLN A 79 -8.18 36.11 2.22
C GLN A 79 -8.46 34.61 2.06
N THR A 80 -9.68 34.17 2.41
CA THR A 80 -10.08 32.78 2.26
C THR A 80 -10.05 32.33 0.80
N SER A 81 -10.58 33.15 -0.11
CA SER A 81 -10.62 32.82 -1.54
C SER A 81 -9.23 32.89 -2.20
N LEU A 82 -8.37 33.82 -1.80
CA LEU A 82 -6.97 33.86 -2.24
C LEU A 82 -6.19 32.66 -1.74
N ILE A 83 -6.37 32.21 -0.51
CA ILE A 83 -5.78 30.97 0.03
C ILE A 83 -6.21 29.77 -0.82
N GLN A 84 -7.51 29.64 -1.14
CA GLN A 84 -8.00 28.56 -1.99
C GLN A 84 -7.39 28.60 -3.39
N PHE A 85 -7.28 29.81 -3.98
CA PHE A 85 -6.63 30.01 -5.27
C PHE A 85 -5.16 29.59 -5.27
N HIS A 86 -4.37 30.02 -4.28
CA HIS A 86 -2.96 29.68 -4.20
C HIS A 86 -2.75 28.18 -3.96
N PHE A 87 -3.63 27.50 -3.21
CA PHE A 87 -3.60 26.03 -3.11
C PHE A 87 -3.85 25.35 -4.46
N GLN A 88 -4.80 25.83 -5.28
CA GLN A 88 -5.03 25.26 -6.60
C GLN A 88 -3.82 25.38 -7.54
N ASN A 89 -3.05 26.47 -7.37
CA ASN A 89 -1.81 26.69 -8.11
C ASN A 89 -0.58 25.99 -7.51
N GLY A 90 -0.73 25.33 -6.37
CA GLY A 90 0.40 24.69 -5.67
C GLY A 90 1.37 25.66 -4.98
N ASP A 91 0.99 26.95 -4.84
CA ASP A 91 1.83 28.00 -4.26
C ASP A 91 1.66 28.06 -2.72
N ILE A 92 2.23 27.06 -2.06
CA ILE A 92 2.12 26.89 -0.60
C ILE A 92 2.76 28.06 0.16
N ASP A 93 3.89 28.59 -0.35
CA ASP A 93 4.61 29.68 0.31
C ASP A 93 3.75 30.95 0.39
N LYS A 94 3.01 31.29 -0.66
CA LYS A 94 2.04 32.39 -0.63
C LYS A 94 0.90 32.14 0.34
N VAL A 95 0.37 30.93 0.40
CA VAL A 95 -0.65 30.57 1.39
C VAL A 95 -0.15 30.82 2.80
N LEU A 96 1.06 30.36 3.12
CA LEU A 96 1.66 30.55 4.45
C LEU A 96 1.91 32.04 4.73
N ASN A 97 2.37 32.80 3.75
CA ASN A 97 2.57 34.25 3.88
C ASN A 97 1.23 34.98 4.17
N ILE A 98 0.18 34.72 3.36
CA ILE A 98 -1.14 35.31 3.59
C ILE A 98 -1.66 34.90 4.98
N SER A 99 -1.56 33.60 5.31
CA SER A 99 -1.98 33.05 6.61
C SER A 99 -1.25 33.71 7.78
N SER A 100 0.06 33.98 7.69
CA SER A 100 0.85 34.59 8.75
C SER A 100 0.40 36.03 9.10
N ARG A 101 -0.11 36.75 8.11
CA ARG A 101 -0.59 38.14 8.28
C ARG A 101 -1.96 38.24 8.94
N ILE A 102 -2.71 37.14 9.02
CA ILE A 102 -4.04 37.13 9.67
C ILE A 102 -3.86 36.97 11.17
N ALA A 103 -4.12 38.02 11.92
CA ALA A 103 -3.94 38.04 13.39
C ALA A 103 -4.91 37.07 14.10
N ASN A 104 -6.21 37.14 13.78
CA ASN A 104 -7.26 36.36 14.44
C ASN A 104 -7.86 35.34 13.44
N LYS A 105 -7.28 34.14 13.37
CA LYS A 105 -7.77 33.07 12.52
C LYS A 105 -8.94 32.36 13.18
N SER A 106 -10.06 32.21 12.44
CA SER A 106 -11.19 31.40 12.87
C SER A 106 -10.91 29.89 12.64
N ASN A 107 -11.65 29.01 13.31
CA ASN A 107 -11.61 27.56 13.06
C ASN A 107 -11.90 27.22 11.59
N TYR A 108 -12.82 27.96 10.96
CA TYR A 108 -13.12 27.82 9.53
C TYR A 108 -11.88 28.04 8.66
N LEU A 109 -11.13 29.10 8.92
CA LEU A 109 -9.91 29.41 8.17
C LEU A 109 -8.81 28.38 8.42
N TYR A 110 -8.60 27.97 9.67
CA TYR A 110 -7.66 26.88 9.99
C TYR A 110 -8.04 25.60 9.25
N THR A 111 -9.33 25.24 9.21
CA THR A 111 -9.79 24.04 8.49
C THR A 111 -9.47 24.10 7.00
N ILE A 112 -9.64 25.27 6.35
CA ILE A 112 -9.30 25.44 4.93
C ILE A 112 -7.80 25.29 4.70
N ILE A 113 -6.98 25.95 5.52
CA ILE A 113 -5.52 25.89 5.44
C ILE A 113 -5.05 24.44 5.66
N PHE A 114 -5.54 23.77 6.70
CA PHE A 114 -5.15 22.39 7.02
C PHE A 114 -5.57 21.39 5.95
N LYS A 115 -6.79 21.51 5.41
CA LYS A 115 -7.23 20.69 4.28
C LYS A 115 -6.35 20.91 3.05
N GLY A 116 -6.07 22.16 2.71
CA GLY A 116 -5.21 22.50 1.58
C GLY A 116 -3.79 21.94 1.77
N LEU A 117 -3.18 22.10 2.95
CA LEU A 117 -1.86 21.53 3.25
C LEU A 117 -1.87 20.00 3.17
N ASN A 118 -2.91 19.34 3.67
CA ASN A 118 -3.04 17.87 3.58
C ASN A 118 -3.13 17.40 2.13
N THR A 119 -3.87 18.10 1.26
CA THR A 119 -3.95 17.73 -0.17
C THR A 119 -2.61 17.88 -0.90
N HIS A 120 -1.72 18.74 -0.40
CA HIS A 120 -0.37 18.95 -0.94
C HIS A 120 0.71 18.15 -0.17
N ASN A 121 0.32 17.16 0.62
CA ASN A 121 1.23 16.32 1.41
C ASN A 121 2.13 17.09 2.40
N ARG A 122 1.62 18.23 2.93
CA ARG A 122 2.31 19.06 3.92
C ARG A 122 1.64 18.99 5.29
N ALA A 123 1.31 17.79 5.72
CA ALA A 123 0.75 17.52 7.04
C ALA A 123 1.70 17.91 8.20
N ASP A 124 3.01 17.96 7.93
CA ASP A 124 4.04 18.49 8.83
C ASP A 124 3.72 19.92 9.28
N ILE A 125 3.43 20.80 8.31
CA ILE A 125 3.09 22.20 8.57
C ILE A 125 1.77 22.32 9.31
N VAL A 126 0.82 21.42 9.08
CA VAL A 126 -0.46 21.42 9.82
C VAL A 126 -0.22 21.25 11.31
N LEU A 127 0.64 20.30 11.71
CA LEU A 127 0.95 20.08 13.13
C LEU A 127 1.74 21.25 13.73
N ASP A 128 2.62 21.89 12.96
CA ASP A 128 3.34 23.10 13.39
C ASP A 128 2.39 24.29 13.62
N LEU A 129 1.39 24.44 12.74
CA LEU A 129 0.36 25.48 12.89
C LEU A 129 -0.60 25.15 14.04
N TYR A 130 -0.93 23.88 14.26
CA TYR A 130 -1.74 23.44 15.40
C TYR A 130 -1.07 23.77 16.73
N ASP A 131 0.24 23.50 16.88
CA ASP A 131 0.99 23.83 18.10
C ASP A 131 1.00 25.35 18.40
N LYS A 132 0.81 26.20 17.36
CA LYS A 132 0.73 27.67 17.45
C LYS A 132 -0.71 28.20 17.53
N MET A 133 -1.73 27.34 17.53
CA MET A 133 -3.12 27.79 17.62
C MET A 133 -3.41 28.43 18.97
N THR A 134 -4.02 29.61 18.92
CA THR A 134 -4.46 30.36 20.12
C THR A 134 -5.92 30.11 20.50
N ILE A 135 -6.68 29.46 19.64
CA ILE A 135 -8.09 29.12 19.84
C ILE A 135 -8.26 27.61 19.96
N ASN A 136 -9.28 27.18 20.69
CA ASN A 136 -9.62 25.76 20.75
C ASN A 136 -10.17 25.29 19.40
N PRO A 137 -9.62 24.20 18.84
CA PRO A 137 -10.11 23.65 17.59
C PRO A 137 -11.53 23.09 17.76
N ASP A 138 -12.41 23.38 16.80
CA ASP A 138 -13.73 22.75 16.70
C ASP A 138 -13.64 21.33 16.12
N ASP A 139 -14.77 20.64 16.07
CA ASP A 139 -14.83 19.23 15.57
C ASP A 139 -14.32 19.07 14.14
N HIS A 140 -14.55 20.06 13.26
CA HIS A 140 -14.09 20.03 11.88
C HIS A 140 -12.58 20.23 11.78
N THR A 141 -12.05 21.13 12.57
CA THR A 141 -10.61 21.37 12.69
C THR A 141 -9.91 20.13 13.27
N ILE A 142 -10.45 19.53 14.34
CA ILE A 142 -9.92 18.30 14.95
C ILE A 142 -9.94 17.15 13.94
N ALA A 143 -11.04 16.94 13.22
CA ALA A 143 -11.12 15.91 12.18
C ALA A 143 -10.06 16.07 11.09
N THR A 144 -9.73 17.33 10.74
CA THR A 144 -8.68 17.63 9.77
C THR A 144 -7.28 17.39 10.36
N ILE A 145 -7.04 17.71 11.63
CA ILE A 145 -5.79 17.39 12.34
C ILE A 145 -5.61 15.87 12.43
N PHE A 146 -6.67 15.08 12.71
CA PHE A 146 -6.58 13.61 12.68
C PHE A 146 -6.20 13.08 11.31
N SER A 147 -6.69 13.71 10.24
CA SER A 147 -6.28 13.36 8.87
C SER A 147 -4.78 13.65 8.64
N SER A 148 -4.26 14.76 9.18
CA SER A 148 -2.82 15.10 9.13
C SER A 148 -2.00 14.10 9.94
N CYS A 149 -2.44 13.73 11.13
CA CYS A 149 -1.80 12.72 11.97
C CYS A 149 -1.75 11.35 11.26
N ALA A 150 -2.84 10.97 10.60
CA ALA A 150 -2.91 9.74 9.82
C ALA A 150 -1.96 9.76 8.59
N GLN A 151 -1.77 10.92 7.99
CA GLN A 151 -0.88 11.08 6.82
C GLN A 151 0.60 10.95 7.22
N LEU A 152 1.01 11.55 8.34
CA LEU A 152 2.39 11.48 8.82
C LEU A 152 2.72 10.14 9.48
N ALA A 153 1.81 9.60 10.24
CA ALA A 153 1.92 8.32 10.97
C ALA A 153 3.25 8.16 11.77
N ASN A 154 3.83 9.27 12.25
CA ASN A 154 5.05 9.29 13.07
C ASN A 154 4.73 9.46 14.57
N GLN A 155 5.74 9.38 15.43
CA GLN A 155 5.59 9.45 16.89
C GLN A 155 4.98 10.79 17.37
N ARG A 156 5.36 11.92 16.76
CA ARG A 156 4.79 13.25 17.08
C ARG A 156 3.29 13.28 16.77
N ALA A 157 2.93 12.84 15.56
CA ALA A 157 1.54 12.78 15.13
C ALA A 157 0.70 11.86 16.03
N MET A 158 1.27 10.71 16.42
CA MET A 158 0.62 9.78 17.36
C MET A 158 0.35 10.45 18.72
N ASN A 159 1.31 11.17 19.27
CA ASN A 159 1.17 11.85 20.55
C ASN A 159 0.11 12.97 20.50
N ILE A 160 0.11 13.78 19.42
CA ILE A 160 -0.90 14.83 19.20
C ILE A 160 -2.29 14.21 19.05
N GLY A 161 -2.41 13.19 18.21
CA GLY A 161 -3.67 12.49 17.95
C GLY A 161 -4.27 11.89 19.22
N ARG A 162 -3.48 11.20 20.04
CA ARG A 162 -3.93 10.62 21.32
C ARG A 162 -4.38 11.70 22.31
N LYS A 163 -3.60 12.78 22.48
CA LYS A 163 -3.98 13.90 23.35
C LYS A 163 -5.32 14.53 22.94
N LEU A 164 -5.55 14.68 21.63
CA LEU A 164 -6.83 15.21 21.14
C LEU A 164 -7.98 14.21 21.37
N LEU A 165 -7.76 12.91 21.16
CA LEU A 165 -8.75 11.88 21.44
C LEU A 165 -9.17 11.88 22.91
N ASP A 166 -8.24 11.99 23.84
CA ASP A 166 -8.53 12.00 25.28
C ASP A 166 -9.37 13.22 25.67
N LYS A 167 -9.15 14.38 25.04
CA LYS A 167 -9.94 15.60 25.28
C LYS A 167 -11.39 15.49 24.79
N ILE A 168 -11.63 14.77 23.69
CA ILE A 168 -12.96 14.72 23.05
C ILE A 168 -13.78 13.47 23.44
N SER A 169 -13.14 12.46 24.07
CA SER A 169 -13.75 11.16 24.37
C SER A 169 -15.06 11.24 25.16
N GLN A 170 -15.23 12.25 25.98
CA GLN A 170 -16.45 12.46 26.79
C GLN A 170 -17.69 12.90 25.99
N ASN A 171 -17.54 13.46 24.77
CA ASN A 171 -18.62 14.07 23.99
C ASN A 171 -18.69 13.59 22.52
N ILE A 172 -18.03 12.48 22.19
CA ILE A 172 -17.83 12.04 20.79
C ILE A 172 -19.01 11.24 20.22
N GLN A 173 -19.89 10.67 21.06
CA GLN A 173 -20.85 9.60 20.71
C GLN A 173 -21.81 9.91 19.55
N ASN A 174 -22.10 11.17 19.24
CA ASN A 174 -23.01 11.56 18.17
C ASN A 174 -22.34 12.26 16.99
N LYS A 175 -21.01 12.27 16.94
CA LYS A 175 -20.22 13.03 15.95
C LYS A 175 -19.60 12.09 14.90
N THR A 176 -20.43 11.53 14.03
CA THR A 176 -20.01 10.50 13.02
C THR A 176 -18.79 10.95 12.19
N SER A 177 -18.70 12.21 11.76
CA SER A 177 -17.57 12.71 10.98
C SER A 177 -16.26 12.66 11.76
N LEU A 178 -16.30 13.06 13.02
CA LEU A 178 -15.14 13.07 13.92
C LEU A 178 -14.70 11.63 14.24
N LEU A 179 -15.68 10.74 14.52
CA LEU A 179 -15.41 9.31 14.74
C LEU A 179 -14.78 8.65 13.51
N ASN A 180 -15.25 8.95 12.30
CA ASN A 180 -14.66 8.41 11.08
C ASN A 180 -13.19 8.85 10.88
N SER A 181 -12.87 10.11 11.17
CA SER A 181 -11.49 10.62 11.12
C SER A 181 -10.61 10.00 12.21
N SER A 182 -11.17 9.78 13.40
CA SER A 182 -10.49 9.09 14.50
C SER A 182 -10.18 7.62 14.13
N ILE A 183 -11.16 6.91 13.58
CA ILE A 183 -10.98 5.53 13.09
C ILE A 183 -9.85 5.48 12.06
N HIS A 184 -9.87 6.36 11.07
CA HIS A 184 -8.83 6.41 10.04
C HIS A 184 -7.44 6.63 10.65
N MET A 185 -7.31 7.57 11.60
CA MET A 185 -6.06 7.84 12.29
C MET A 185 -5.58 6.64 13.14
N LEU A 186 -6.47 6.07 13.95
CA LEU A 186 -6.14 4.92 14.80
C LEU A 186 -5.68 3.72 13.97
N MET A 187 -6.38 3.44 12.88
CA MET A 187 -5.99 2.37 11.94
C MET A 187 -4.62 2.61 11.30
N LYS A 188 -4.27 3.86 11.01
CA LYS A 188 -2.93 4.23 10.53
C LYS A 188 -1.84 4.02 11.58
N PHE A 189 -2.17 4.18 12.84
CA PHE A 189 -1.26 3.92 13.97
C PHE A 189 -1.23 2.45 14.41
N GLY A 190 -2.03 1.57 13.79
CA GLY A 190 -2.12 0.16 14.16
C GLY A 190 -2.95 -0.11 15.41
N ASP A 191 -3.65 0.88 15.95
CA ASP A 191 -4.53 0.73 17.12
C ASP A 191 -5.92 0.25 16.68
N ILE A 192 -5.96 -1.01 16.28
CA ILE A 192 -7.16 -1.63 15.70
C ILE A 192 -8.27 -1.75 16.73
N THR A 193 -7.93 -2.12 17.96
CA THR A 193 -8.91 -2.34 19.05
C THR A 193 -9.71 -1.06 19.32
N LYS A 194 -9.03 0.06 19.50
CA LYS A 194 -9.70 1.35 19.75
C LYS A 194 -10.50 1.84 18.54
N ALA A 195 -10.03 1.55 17.32
CA ALA A 195 -10.79 1.85 16.11
C ALA A 195 -12.08 1.02 16.00
N GLU A 196 -12.05 -0.26 16.39
CA GLU A 196 -13.22 -1.14 16.46
C GLU A 196 -14.23 -0.65 17.51
N GLU A 197 -13.76 -0.21 18.69
CA GLU A 197 -14.61 0.41 19.72
C GLU A 197 -15.33 1.64 19.16
N PHE A 198 -14.62 2.53 18.48
CA PHE A 198 -15.21 3.73 17.87
C PHE A 198 -16.20 3.41 16.76
N PHE A 199 -15.91 2.36 15.97
CA PHE A 199 -16.84 1.87 14.96
C PHE A 199 -18.16 1.38 15.59
N GLN A 200 -18.09 0.69 16.72
CA GLN A 200 -19.30 0.23 17.46
C GLN A 200 -20.08 1.39 18.07
N MET A 201 -19.42 2.46 18.49
CA MET A 201 -20.09 3.66 19.02
C MET A 201 -20.96 4.40 18.01
N ILE A 202 -20.68 4.25 16.69
CA ILE A 202 -21.47 4.91 15.64
C ILE A 202 -22.82 4.22 15.49
N LYS A 203 -23.89 4.88 15.96
CA LYS A 203 -25.27 4.35 15.86
C LYS A 203 -25.74 4.19 14.43
N LYS A 204 -25.50 5.18 13.56
CA LYS A 204 -25.88 5.14 12.15
C LYS A 204 -24.60 5.19 11.27
N LYS A 205 -24.12 4.01 10.95
CA LYS A 205 -22.95 3.84 10.09
C LYS A 205 -23.30 4.23 8.65
N ASN A 206 -22.33 4.80 7.95
CA ASN A 206 -22.48 5.19 6.55
C ASN A 206 -21.32 4.62 5.71
N ILE A 207 -21.36 4.86 4.40
CA ILE A 207 -20.36 4.36 3.46
C ILE A 207 -18.92 4.80 3.81
N ILE A 208 -18.75 5.99 4.40
CA ILE A 208 -17.45 6.52 4.83
C ILE A 208 -16.95 5.72 6.04
N THR A 209 -17.84 5.40 6.99
CA THR A 209 -17.52 4.59 8.17
C THR A 209 -17.01 3.20 7.77
N TYR A 210 -17.72 2.51 6.88
CA TYR A 210 -17.29 1.21 6.36
C TYR A 210 -15.99 1.31 5.57
N GLY A 211 -15.84 2.34 4.72
CA GLY A 211 -14.63 2.59 3.96
C GLY A 211 -13.40 2.79 4.84
N ALA A 212 -13.52 3.57 5.92
CA ALA A 212 -12.43 3.80 6.86
C ALA A 212 -11.97 2.50 7.54
N MET A 213 -12.91 1.65 7.95
CA MET A 213 -12.60 0.36 8.58
C MET A 213 -12.00 -0.65 7.60
N ILE A 214 -12.59 -0.82 6.40
CA ILE A 214 -12.07 -1.74 5.37
C ILE A 214 -10.64 -1.33 4.97
N ASN A 215 -10.42 -0.04 4.73
CA ASN A 215 -9.08 0.47 4.44
C ASN A 215 -8.11 0.23 5.62
N GLY A 216 -8.59 0.45 6.84
CA GLY A 216 -7.81 0.21 8.05
C GLY A 216 -7.41 -1.26 8.21
N TYR A 217 -8.31 -2.20 8.00
CA TYR A 217 -7.98 -3.63 8.04
C TYR A 217 -7.00 -4.04 6.94
N ASN A 218 -7.14 -3.48 5.73
CA ASN A 218 -6.17 -3.71 4.66
C ASN A 218 -4.78 -3.22 5.03
N LEU A 219 -4.66 -2.03 5.63
CA LEU A 219 -3.38 -1.47 6.09
C LEU A 219 -2.73 -2.31 7.20
N ASN A 220 -3.54 -2.93 8.06
CA ASN A 220 -3.07 -3.73 9.19
C ASN A 220 -3.03 -5.25 8.88
N ASN A 221 -3.04 -5.64 7.60
CA ASN A 221 -2.96 -7.03 7.16
C ASN A 221 -4.04 -7.94 7.79
N GLN A 222 -5.26 -7.43 7.96
CA GLN A 222 -6.42 -8.18 8.45
C GLN A 222 -7.54 -8.30 7.40
N PRO A 223 -7.24 -8.83 6.18
CA PRO A 223 -8.18 -8.82 5.06
C PRO A 223 -9.47 -9.61 5.34
N LEU A 224 -9.44 -10.60 6.24
CA LEU A 224 -10.63 -11.37 6.58
C LEU A 224 -11.71 -10.51 7.25
N LYS A 225 -11.31 -9.58 8.12
CA LYS A 225 -12.25 -8.65 8.76
C LYS A 225 -12.89 -7.70 7.73
N SER A 226 -12.18 -7.35 6.65
CA SER A 226 -12.75 -6.55 5.55
C SER A 226 -13.91 -7.26 4.83
N PHE A 227 -13.78 -8.58 4.57
CA PHE A 227 -14.86 -9.35 3.98
C PHE A 227 -16.07 -9.43 4.91
N ASN A 228 -15.87 -9.63 6.21
CA ASN A 228 -16.95 -9.66 7.20
C ASN A 228 -17.68 -8.31 7.26
N LEU A 229 -16.95 -7.20 7.22
CA LEU A 229 -17.55 -5.85 7.16
C LEU A 229 -18.35 -5.64 5.88
N PHE A 230 -17.90 -6.15 4.76
CA PHE A 230 -18.68 -6.06 3.51
C PHE A 230 -20.01 -6.82 3.60
N GLN A 231 -20.02 -7.98 4.25
CA GLN A 231 -21.28 -8.71 4.50
C GLN A 231 -22.20 -7.92 5.44
N GLN A 232 -21.65 -7.35 6.53
CA GLN A 232 -22.41 -6.49 7.44
C GLN A 232 -22.98 -5.27 6.72
N MET A 233 -22.19 -4.58 5.87
CA MET A 233 -22.64 -3.45 5.07
C MET A 233 -23.85 -3.81 4.17
N LYS A 234 -23.82 -5.00 3.55
CA LYS A 234 -24.94 -5.52 2.74
C LYS A 234 -26.16 -5.80 3.58
N HIS A 235 -25.99 -6.41 4.75
CA HIS A 235 -27.08 -6.70 5.68
C HIS A 235 -27.77 -5.42 6.19
N GLU A 236 -26.98 -4.35 6.41
CA GLU A 236 -27.50 -3.02 6.79
C GLU A 236 -28.05 -2.22 5.58
N ASN A 237 -28.16 -2.83 4.38
CA ASN A 237 -28.65 -2.21 3.15
C ASN A 237 -27.88 -0.95 2.71
N ILE A 238 -26.61 -0.84 3.07
CA ILE A 238 -25.73 0.27 2.63
C ILE A 238 -25.10 -0.14 1.29
N LYS A 239 -25.48 0.56 0.22
CA LYS A 239 -24.97 0.25 -1.14
C LYS A 239 -23.50 0.65 -1.29
N PRO A 240 -22.60 -0.27 -1.70
CA PRO A 240 -21.21 0.06 -2.00
C PRO A 240 -21.09 1.02 -3.18
N ASN A 241 -20.16 1.95 -3.10
CA ASN A 241 -19.74 2.79 -4.22
C ASN A 241 -18.42 2.27 -4.84
N GLU A 242 -17.92 2.94 -5.87
CA GLU A 242 -16.64 2.59 -6.52
C GLU A 242 -15.48 2.50 -5.53
N THR A 243 -15.40 3.43 -4.58
CA THR A 243 -14.32 3.46 -3.56
C THR A 243 -14.34 2.19 -2.70
N ILE A 244 -15.52 1.75 -2.25
CA ILE A 244 -15.65 0.50 -1.47
C ILE A 244 -15.20 -0.70 -2.31
N PHE A 245 -15.60 -0.78 -3.60
CA PHE A 245 -15.13 -1.87 -4.45
C PHE A 245 -13.61 -1.83 -4.67
N ILE A 246 -13.00 -0.66 -4.86
CA ILE A 246 -11.53 -0.53 -4.96
C ILE A 246 -10.85 -1.04 -3.68
N LEU A 247 -11.39 -0.71 -2.50
CA LEU A 247 -10.86 -1.20 -1.23
C LEU A 247 -11.01 -2.73 -1.08
N LEU A 248 -12.16 -3.30 -1.49
CA LEU A 248 -12.39 -4.74 -1.49
C LEU A 248 -11.52 -5.47 -2.52
N ILE A 249 -11.28 -4.89 -3.69
CA ILE A 249 -10.31 -5.38 -4.67
C ILE A 249 -8.90 -5.40 -4.05
N GLY A 250 -8.55 -4.36 -3.28
CA GLY A 250 -7.31 -4.33 -2.48
C GLY A 250 -7.24 -5.47 -1.47
N THR A 251 -8.36 -5.76 -0.78
CA THR A 251 -8.48 -6.92 0.13
C THR A 251 -8.24 -8.25 -0.61
N CYS A 252 -8.86 -8.41 -1.78
CA CYS A 252 -8.66 -9.57 -2.64
C CYS A 252 -7.21 -9.69 -3.12
N SER A 253 -6.58 -8.54 -3.48
CA SER A 253 -5.16 -8.50 -3.84
C SER A 253 -4.24 -8.94 -2.71
N GLN A 254 -4.60 -8.72 -1.44
CA GLN A 254 -3.84 -9.19 -0.29
C GLN A 254 -3.99 -10.70 -0.06
N THR A 255 -5.21 -11.21 -0.15
CA THR A 255 -5.46 -12.64 0.07
C THR A 255 -5.00 -13.49 -1.11
N GLY A 256 -5.07 -12.97 -2.34
CA GLY A 256 -4.72 -13.69 -3.56
C GLY A 256 -5.63 -14.89 -3.87
N LEU A 257 -6.81 -15.01 -3.25
CA LEU A 257 -7.73 -16.13 -3.40
C LEU A 257 -8.69 -15.90 -4.57
N LEU A 258 -8.63 -16.75 -5.60
CA LEU A 258 -9.42 -16.63 -6.84
C LEU A 258 -10.93 -16.60 -6.61
N SER A 259 -11.42 -17.45 -5.72
CA SER A 259 -12.84 -17.53 -5.37
C SER A 259 -13.36 -16.20 -4.78
N ARG A 260 -12.58 -15.56 -3.91
CA ARG A 260 -12.91 -14.25 -3.34
C ARG A 260 -12.83 -13.13 -4.37
N CYS A 261 -11.82 -13.18 -5.24
CA CYS A 261 -11.72 -12.24 -6.36
C CYS A 261 -12.97 -12.33 -7.25
N GLN A 262 -13.36 -13.54 -7.65
CA GLN A 262 -14.56 -13.75 -8.46
C GLN A 262 -15.83 -13.33 -7.75
N TYR A 263 -15.96 -13.64 -6.45
CA TYR A 263 -17.13 -13.23 -5.65
C TYR A 263 -17.29 -11.70 -5.64
N ILE A 264 -16.20 -10.95 -5.42
CA ILE A 264 -16.26 -9.47 -5.40
C ILE A 264 -16.54 -8.92 -6.79
N VAL A 265 -15.90 -9.45 -7.83
CA VAL A 265 -16.09 -9.01 -9.23
C VAL A 265 -17.56 -9.17 -9.65
N ASN A 266 -18.20 -10.27 -9.29
CA ASN A 266 -19.62 -10.51 -9.58
C ASN A 266 -20.59 -9.53 -8.87
N GLN A 267 -20.11 -8.77 -7.88
CA GLN A 267 -20.92 -7.75 -7.18
C GLN A 267 -20.73 -6.34 -7.78
N ILE A 268 -19.74 -6.14 -8.67
CA ILE A 268 -19.42 -4.82 -9.23
C ILE A 268 -20.46 -4.46 -10.31
N PRO A 269 -21.19 -3.33 -10.17
CA PRO A 269 -22.08 -2.85 -11.21
C PRO A 269 -21.35 -2.55 -12.53
N LEU A 270 -21.95 -2.92 -13.66
CA LEU A 270 -21.33 -2.76 -14.99
C LEU A 270 -20.88 -1.33 -15.30
N HIS A 271 -21.63 -0.34 -14.82
CA HIS A 271 -21.28 1.06 -15.09
C HIS A 271 -19.98 1.52 -14.40
N PHE A 272 -19.51 0.82 -13.34
CA PHE A 272 -18.23 1.13 -12.69
C PHE A 272 -17.01 0.72 -13.52
N TYR A 273 -17.14 -0.18 -14.49
CA TYR A 273 -16.05 -0.55 -15.40
C TYR A 273 -15.61 0.57 -16.34
N LYS A 274 -16.35 1.71 -16.37
CA LYS A 274 -15.88 2.95 -17.03
C LYS A 274 -14.75 3.64 -16.25
N ASN A 275 -14.57 3.31 -14.97
CA ASN A 275 -13.54 3.89 -14.11
C ASN A 275 -12.19 3.17 -14.35
N ILE A 276 -11.23 3.89 -14.92
CA ILE A 276 -9.88 3.34 -15.20
C ILE A 276 -9.13 2.91 -13.92
N GLN A 277 -9.36 3.59 -12.78
CA GLN A 277 -8.73 3.25 -11.51
C GLN A 277 -9.24 1.89 -10.99
N LEU A 278 -10.54 1.64 -11.11
CA LEU A 278 -11.13 0.34 -10.75
C LEU A 278 -10.55 -0.77 -11.64
N ASN A 279 -10.47 -0.55 -12.96
CA ASN A 279 -9.91 -1.52 -13.89
C ASN A 279 -8.43 -1.82 -13.61
N ASN A 280 -7.63 -0.78 -13.32
CA ASN A 280 -6.22 -0.95 -12.93
C ASN A 280 -6.09 -1.79 -11.64
N SER A 281 -6.99 -1.58 -10.67
CA SER A 281 -7.04 -2.36 -9.44
C SER A 281 -7.45 -3.81 -9.70
N LEU A 282 -8.38 -4.06 -10.63
CA LEU A 282 -8.78 -5.40 -11.06
C LEU A 282 -7.63 -6.14 -11.76
N ILE A 283 -6.88 -5.47 -12.64
CA ILE A 283 -5.69 -6.05 -13.29
C ILE A 283 -4.69 -6.52 -12.22
N ASP A 284 -4.34 -5.65 -11.26
CA ASP A 284 -3.42 -5.99 -10.16
C ASP A 284 -3.95 -7.15 -9.30
N MET A 285 -5.24 -7.14 -8.99
CA MET A 285 -5.89 -8.19 -8.20
C MET A 285 -5.80 -9.56 -8.89
N TRP A 286 -6.22 -9.64 -10.17
CA TRP A 286 -6.19 -10.89 -10.90
C TRP A 286 -4.76 -11.40 -11.08
N GLY A 287 -3.81 -10.48 -11.35
CA GLY A 287 -2.40 -10.82 -11.42
C GLY A 287 -1.87 -11.44 -10.13
N LYS A 288 -2.21 -10.84 -8.98
CA LYS A 288 -1.82 -11.32 -7.66
C LYS A 288 -2.54 -12.61 -7.23
N ALA A 289 -3.69 -12.89 -7.82
CA ALA A 289 -4.40 -14.15 -7.63
C ALA A 289 -3.91 -15.26 -8.58
N GLY A 290 -2.96 -14.97 -9.48
CA GLY A 290 -2.43 -15.93 -10.43
C GLY A 290 -3.29 -16.12 -11.69
N SER A 291 -4.32 -15.29 -11.88
CA SER A 291 -5.19 -15.38 -13.06
C SER A 291 -4.80 -14.36 -14.13
N ILE A 292 -3.75 -14.68 -14.89
CA ILE A 292 -3.21 -13.83 -15.95
C ILE A 292 -4.26 -13.56 -17.02
N LYS A 293 -5.04 -14.61 -17.40
CA LYS A 293 -6.09 -14.51 -18.41
C LYS A 293 -7.12 -13.43 -18.06
N ASN A 294 -7.62 -13.42 -16.83
CA ASN A 294 -8.59 -12.41 -16.41
C ASN A 294 -7.97 -11.00 -16.38
N ALA A 295 -6.71 -10.88 -15.95
CA ALA A 295 -6.00 -9.60 -15.98
C ALA A 295 -5.84 -9.06 -17.41
N GLN A 296 -5.48 -9.93 -18.37
CA GLN A 296 -5.37 -9.59 -19.79
C GLN A 296 -6.71 -9.16 -20.40
N GLN A 297 -7.78 -9.88 -20.10
CA GLN A 297 -9.14 -9.53 -20.58
C GLN A 297 -9.55 -8.13 -20.14
N ILE A 298 -9.30 -7.77 -18.87
CA ILE A 298 -9.57 -6.41 -18.37
C ILE A 298 -8.67 -5.39 -19.09
N PHE A 299 -7.36 -5.68 -19.23
CA PHE A 299 -6.42 -4.80 -19.92
C PHE A 299 -6.85 -4.51 -21.36
N GLU A 300 -7.24 -5.56 -22.11
CA GLU A 300 -7.68 -5.48 -23.51
C GLU A 300 -9.04 -4.76 -23.67
N SER A 301 -9.87 -4.75 -22.64
CA SER A 301 -11.16 -4.03 -22.64
C SER A 301 -11.02 -2.50 -22.50
N ILE A 302 -9.85 -2.00 -22.12
CA ILE A 302 -9.59 -0.58 -21.92
C ILE A 302 -9.21 0.08 -23.25
N ASN A 303 -10.07 0.93 -23.79
CA ASN A 303 -9.83 1.58 -25.10
C ASN A 303 -8.58 2.47 -25.13
N ASN A 304 -8.30 3.21 -24.04
CA ASN A 304 -7.17 4.14 -23.94
C ASN A 304 -6.38 3.86 -22.65
N PRO A 305 -5.56 2.80 -22.61
CA PRO A 305 -4.76 2.48 -21.42
C PRO A 305 -3.70 3.57 -21.17
N ASN A 306 -3.63 4.06 -19.95
CA ASN A 306 -2.62 5.01 -19.52
C ASN A 306 -1.37 4.30 -18.98
N ILE A 307 -0.33 5.05 -18.63
CA ILE A 307 0.92 4.49 -18.11
C ILE A 307 0.71 3.64 -16.84
N ILE A 308 -0.29 3.96 -16.01
CA ILE A 308 -0.61 3.19 -14.80
C ILE A 308 -1.17 1.82 -15.20
N THR A 309 -2.03 1.77 -16.24
CA THR A 309 -2.60 0.53 -16.79
C THR A 309 -1.51 -0.38 -17.35
N TYR A 310 -0.58 0.18 -18.14
CA TYR A 310 0.56 -0.57 -18.66
C TYR A 310 1.44 -1.11 -17.52
N ASN A 311 1.79 -0.27 -16.56
CA ASN A 311 2.61 -0.67 -15.40
C ASN A 311 1.94 -1.77 -14.56
N ALA A 312 0.61 -1.72 -14.39
CA ALA A 312 -0.13 -2.78 -13.72
C ALA A 312 0.00 -4.12 -14.46
N MET A 313 -0.17 -4.12 -15.78
CA MET A 313 -0.07 -5.36 -16.58
C MET A 313 1.37 -5.89 -16.69
N ILE A 314 2.37 -5.01 -16.81
CA ILE A 314 3.80 -5.40 -16.77
C ILE A 314 4.13 -6.07 -15.42
N ASN A 315 3.62 -5.50 -14.32
CA ASN A 315 3.80 -6.08 -12.98
C ASN A 315 3.12 -7.46 -12.86
N VAL A 316 1.92 -7.61 -13.43
CA VAL A 316 1.23 -8.92 -13.49
C VAL A 316 2.09 -9.96 -14.18
N PHE A 317 2.63 -9.66 -15.36
CA PHE A 317 3.52 -10.56 -16.04
C PHE A 317 4.77 -10.90 -15.21
N GLY A 318 5.37 -9.90 -14.56
CA GLY A 318 6.54 -10.10 -13.70
C GLY A 318 6.25 -11.02 -12.51
N LEU A 319 5.16 -10.79 -11.77
CA LEU A 319 4.75 -11.62 -10.62
C LEU A 319 4.50 -13.09 -11.03
N ASN A 320 4.01 -13.30 -12.25
CA ASN A 320 3.71 -14.63 -12.80
C ASN A 320 4.84 -15.18 -13.69
N ARG A 321 6.04 -14.58 -13.63
CA ARG A 321 7.28 -15.03 -14.31
C ARG A 321 7.21 -15.07 -15.84
N MET A 322 6.42 -14.17 -16.40
CA MET A 322 6.29 -13.96 -17.85
C MET A 322 7.14 -12.74 -18.28
N GLY A 323 8.45 -12.81 -18.06
CA GLY A 323 9.37 -11.70 -18.28
C GLY A 323 9.43 -11.21 -19.73
N PHE A 324 9.36 -12.11 -20.70
CA PHE A 324 9.36 -11.73 -22.11
C PHE A 324 8.10 -10.95 -22.50
N GLU A 325 6.93 -11.33 -22.00
CA GLU A 325 5.67 -10.62 -22.21
C GLU A 325 5.71 -9.24 -21.55
N ALA A 326 6.28 -9.16 -20.36
CA ALA A 326 6.51 -7.89 -19.67
C ALA A 326 7.39 -6.95 -20.50
N ILE A 327 8.51 -7.43 -21.04
CA ILE A 327 9.42 -6.67 -21.90
C ILE A 327 8.72 -6.25 -23.21
N LYS A 328 7.97 -7.17 -23.83
CA LYS A 328 7.21 -6.86 -25.04
C LYS A 328 6.20 -5.74 -24.80
N LEU A 329 5.51 -5.78 -23.66
CA LEU A 329 4.53 -4.75 -23.32
C LEU A 329 5.21 -3.42 -22.95
N TYR A 330 6.33 -3.46 -22.22
CA TYR A 330 7.14 -2.28 -21.92
C TYR A 330 7.63 -1.56 -23.18
N LYS A 331 8.11 -2.29 -24.18
CA LYS A 331 8.56 -1.75 -25.47
C LYS A 331 7.44 -1.14 -26.33
N LYS A 332 6.16 -1.47 -26.06
CA LYS A 332 5.01 -0.83 -26.73
C LYS A 332 4.72 0.57 -26.22
N ILE A 333 5.20 0.94 -25.05
CA ILE A 333 5.03 2.26 -24.47
C ILE A 333 6.04 3.22 -25.14
N SER A 334 5.58 4.37 -25.59
CA SER A 334 6.48 5.40 -26.13
C SER A 334 7.49 5.85 -25.07
N ASN A 335 8.76 6.01 -25.46
CA ASN A 335 9.87 6.28 -24.53
C ASN A 335 9.65 7.52 -23.64
N ASN A 336 8.98 8.55 -24.15
CA ASN A 336 8.66 9.77 -23.41
C ASN A 336 7.57 9.58 -22.33
N LEU A 337 6.86 8.46 -22.33
CA LEU A 337 5.83 8.13 -21.36
C LEU A 337 6.35 7.21 -20.24
N HIS A 338 7.56 6.64 -20.40
CA HIS A 338 8.15 5.83 -19.34
C HIS A 338 8.41 6.69 -18.09
N ASN A 339 8.13 6.12 -16.95
CA ASN A 339 8.43 6.73 -15.65
C ASN A 339 9.20 5.74 -14.77
N GLU A 340 9.67 6.19 -13.61
CA GLU A 340 10.38 5.35 -12.65
C GLU A 340 9.68 4.01 -12.40
N ARG A 341 8.35 4.05 -12.24
CA ARG A 341 7.55 2.84 -11.98
C ARG A 341 7.59 1.85 -13.13
N SER A 342 7.57 2.34 -14.38
CA SER A 342 7.68 1.49 -15.58
C SER A 342 9.00 0.72 -15.60
N HIS A 343 10.09 1.42 -15.30
CA HIS A 343 11.43 0.83 -15.24
C HIS A 343 11.52 -0.23 -14.13
N ILE A 344 11.03 0.07 -12.93
CA ILE A 344 10.99 -0.87 -11.81
C ILE A 344 10.16 -2.11 -12.16
N CYS A 345 8.97 -1.96 -12.75
CA CYS A 345 8.10 -3.09 -13.09
C CYS A 345 8.78 -4.05 -14.09
N VAL A 346 9.41 -3.52 -15.15
CA VAL A 346 10.07 -4.38 -16.15
C VAL A 346 11.36 -5.01 -15.62
N LEU A 347 12.17 -4.29 -14.82
CA LEU A 347 13.36 -4.85 -14.18
C LEU A 347 13.01 -5.96 -13.18
N ASN A 348 11.93 -5.78 -12.38
CA ASN A 348 11.41 -6.84 -11.52
C ASN A 348 10.96 -8.06 -12.33
N ALA A 349 10.28 -7.85 -13.45
CA ALA A 349 9.88 -8.94 -14.32
C ALA A 349 11.09 -9.71 -14.88
N CYS A 350 12.15 -9.01 -15.27
CA CYS A 350 13.42 -9.62 -15.67
C CYS A 350 14.06 -10.39 -14.50
N SER A 351 14.10 -9.80 -13.28
CA SER A 351 14.63 -10.43 -12.08
C SER A 351 13.92 -11.75 -11.76
N HIS A 352 12.59 -11.76 -11.79
CA HIS A 352 11.80 -12.96 -11.50
C HIS A 352 11.88 -14.04 -12.58
N SER A 353 12.25 -13.67 -13.80
CA SER A 353 12.34 -14.58 -14.95
C SER A 353 13.79 -14.91 -15.35
N ALA A 354 14.78 -14.54 -14.53
CA ALA A 354 16.21 -14.75 -14.77
C ALA A 354 16.76 -14.15 -16.09
N LEU A 355 16.15 -13.07 -16.58
CA LEU A 355 16.48 -12.41 -17.85
C LEU A 355 17.53 -11.30 -17.64
N HIS A 356 18.76 -11.67 -17.24
CA HIS A 356 19.80 -10.70 -16.86
C HIS A 356 20.30 -9.85 -18.04
N ARG A 357 20.43 -10.42 -19.25
CA ARG A 357 20.89 -9.68 -20.43
C ARG A 357 19.90 -8.57 -20.81
N GLU A 358 18.63 -8.91 -20.78
CA GLU A 358 17.52 -7.98 -21.05
C GLU A 358 17.45 -6.89 -19.95
N ALA A 359 17.63 -7.29 -18.67
CA ALA A 359 17.69 -6.35 -17.56
C ALA A 359 18.81 -5.33 -17.73
N TYR A 360 20.03 -5.77 -18.09
CA TYR A 360 21.16 -4.87 -18.39
C TYR A 360 20.89 -3.95 -19.58
N SER A 361 20.33 -4.51 -20.67
CA SER A 361 19.99 -3.72 -21.85
C SER A 361 19.02 -2.59 -21.52
N ILE A 362 17.97 -2.89 -20.74
CA ILE A 362 16.98 -1.90 -20.30
C ILE A 362 17.60 -0.91 -19.32
N PHE A 363 18.33 -1.39 -18.31
CA PHE A 363 18.95 -0.56 -17.29
C PHE A 363 19.92 0.48 -17.87
N ASN A 364 20.72 0.09 -18.87
CA ASN A 364 21.67 0.98 -19.53
C ASN A 364 20.99 2.08 -20.36
N GLN A 365 19.77 1.85 -20.85
CA GLN A 365 19.00 2.84 -21.60
C GLN A 365 18.32 3.89 -20.71
N ILE A 366 18.23 3.65 -19.40
CA ILE A 366 17.59 4.59 -18.46
C ILE A 366 18.56 5.76 -18.18
N SER A 367 18.15 6.96 -18.54
CA SER A 367 18.97 8.17 -18.36
C SER A 367 19.09 8.58 -16.89
N ASN A 368 17.96 8.58 -16.17
CA ASN A 368 17.91 8.96 -14.74
C ASN A 368 17.70 7.69 -13.87
N LYS A 369 18.79 7.20 -13.31
CA LYS A 369 18.80 6.01 -12.45
C LYS A 369 18.59 6.43 -10.99
N THR A 370 17.36 6.40 -10.54
CA THR A 370 17.03 6.65 -9.12
C THR A 370 17.53 5.50 -8.23
N GLU A 371 17.63 5.76 -6.92
CA GLU A 371 17.97 4.75 -5.92
C GLU A 371 17.13 3.45 -6.08
N ARG A 372 15.84 3.59 -6.32
CA ARG A 372 14.91 2.45 -6.46
C ARG A 372 15.19 1.62 -7.70
N ILE A 373 15.53 2.25 -8.82
CA ILE A 373 15.90 1.57 -10.07
C ILE A 373 17.20 0.80 -9.87
N ILE A 374 18.21 1.43 -9.24
CA ILE A 374 19.50 0.78 -8.96
C ILE A 374 19.30 -0.39 -7.99
N THR A 375 18.53 -0.21 -6.91
CA THR A 375 18.20 -1.29 -5.96
C THR A 375 17.52 -2.48 -6.67
N THR A 376 16.61 -2.20 -7.62
CA THR A 376 15.94 -3.25 -8.39
C THR A 376 16.92 -4.03 -9.27
N MET A 377 17.89 -3.33 -9.88
CA MET A 377 18.93 -3.99 -10.65
C MET A 377 19.87 -4.82 -9.77
N ILE A 378 20.23 -4.32 -8.58
CA ILE A 378 21.01 -5.06 -7.58
C ILE A 378 20.27 -6.32 -7.12
N ASP A 379 18.94 -6.25 -6.88
CA ASP A 379 18.13 -7.45 -6.56
C ASP A 379 18.18 -8.48 -7.71
N CYS A 380 18.06 -8.02 -8.96
CA CYS A 380 18.18 -8.88 -10.13
C CYS A 380 19.54 -9.61 -10.18
N LEU A 381 20.64 -8.88 -10.03
CA LEU A 381 21.99 -9.43 -10.01
C LEU A 381 22.21 -10.40 -8.85
N SER A 382 21.70 -10.04 -7.68
CA SER A 382 21.84 -10.84 -6.46
C SER A 382 21.10 -12.17 -6.55
N ARG A 383 19.93 -12.21 -7.19
CA ARG A 383 19.19 -13.46 -7.48
C ARG A 383 19.93 -14.38 -8.45
N LEU A 384 20.75 -13.81 -9.33
CA LEU A 384 21.59 -14.54 -10.29
C LEU A 384 22.99 -14.83 -9.73
N PHE A 385 23.23 -14.49 -8.47
CA PHE A 385 24.50 -14.67 -7.77
C PHE A 385 25.68 -13.89 -8.35
N LEU A 386 25.41 -12.81 -9.09
CA LEU A 386 26.41 -11.88 -9.67
C LEU A 386 26.75 -10.79 -8.64
N PHE A 387 27.32 -11.21 -7.50
CA PHE A 387 27.54 -10.35 -6.34
C PHE A 387 28.58 -9.25 -6.59
N ASP A 388 29.62 -9.53 -7.38
CA ASP A 388 30.66 -8.56 -7.70
C ASP A 388 30.10 -7.39 -8.52
N GLU A 389 29.22 -7.69 -9.46
CA GLU A 389 28.53 -6.69 -10.27
C GLU A 389 27.53 -5.88 -9.44
N ALA A 390 26.79 -6.55 -8.56
CA ALA A 390 25.90 -5.88 -7.60
C ALA A 390 26.69 -4.94 -6.68
N GLN A 391 27.85 -5.37 -6.16
CA GLN A 391 28.71 -4.55 -5.31
C GLN A 391 29.32 -3.35 -6.07
N LYS A 392 29.67 -3.52 -7.35
CA LYS A 392 30.12 -2.39 -8.19
C LYS A 392 29.04 -1.32 -8.31
N LEU A 393 27.78 -1.70 -8.55
CA LEU A 393 26.68 -0.73 -8.61
C LEU A 393 26.50 0.02 -7.28
N ILE A 394 26.62 -0.67 -6.13
CA ILE A 394 26.58 -0.01 -4.81
C ILE A 394 27.75 0.98 -4.70
N ASN A 395 28.95 0.57 -5.00
CA ASN A 395 30.13 1.42 -4.90
C ASN A 395 30.05 2.66 -5.82
N GLU A 396 29.45 2.51 -7.00
CA GLU A 396 29.21 3.63 -7.92
C GLU A 396 28.14 4.59 -7.36
N TYR A 397 27.07 4.07 -6.81
CA TYR A 397 26.01 4.87 -6.19
C TYR A 397 26.54 5.66 -4.98
N GLU A 398 27.33 5.03 -4.11
CA GLU A 398 27.86 5.62 -2.88
C GLU A 398 28.94 6.71 -3.13
N LYS A 399 29.46 6.86 -4.34
CA LYS A 399 30.37 7.98 -4.67
C LYS A 399 29.70 9.35 -4.54
N THR A 400 28.39 9.41 -4.77
CA THR A 400 27.63 10.67 -4.85
C THR A 400 26.40 10.69 -3.96
N ASN A 401 26.05 9.57 -3.34
CA ASN A 401 24.84 9.42 -2.52
C ASN A 401 25.16 8.72 -1.19
N PRO A 402 24.37 8.94 -0.14
CA PRO A 402 24.50 8.18 1.10
C PRO A 402 24.20 6.70 0.87
N PRO A 403 24.77 5.80 1.70
CA PRO A 403 24.50 4.37 1.63
C PRO A 403 23.01 4.04 1.72
N SER A 404 22.55 3.08 0.92
CA SER A 404 21.14 2.62 0.92
C SER A 404 21.01 1.26 1.58
N LEU A 405 20.23 1.21 2.65
CA LEU A 405 19.91 -0.01 3.38
C LEU A 405 19.31 -1.10 2.48
N LEU A 406 18.43 -0.72 1.55
CA LEU A 406 17.73 -1.65 0.66
C LEU A 406 18.67 -2.35 -0.31
N MET A 407 19.72 -1.68 -0.77
CA MET A 407 20.73 -2.27 -1.64
C MET A 407 21.51 -3.39 -0.95
N TYR A 408 21.90 -3.18 0.31
CA TYR A 408 22.57 -4.21 1.11
C TYR A 408 21.65 -5.38 1.45
N MET A 409 20.38 -5.11 1.77
CA MET A 409 19.38 -6.17 1.99
C MET A 409 19.18 -7.04 0.75
N ALA A 410 19.21 -6.47 -0.45
CA ALA A 410 19.10 -7.21 -1.71
C ALA A 410 20.26 -8.19 -1.89
N ILE A 411 21.51 -7.74 -1.68
CA ILE A 411 22.71 -8.62 -1.74
C ILE A 411 22.62 -9.71 -0.67
N LEU A 412 22.27 -9.36 0.56
CA LEU A 412 22.18 -10.31 1.67
C LEU A 412 21.15 -11.42 1.40
N SER A 413 20.00 -11.05 0.82
CA SER A 413 18.97 -12.01 0.41
C SER A 413 19.47 -12.99 -0.65
N GLY A 414 20.21 -12.50 -1.66
CA GLY A 414 20.82 -13.34 -2.69
C GLY A 414 21.93 -14.24 -2.12
N ALA A 415 22.79 -13.70 -1.25
CA ALA A 415 23.86 -14.44 -0.59
C ALA A 415 23.31 -15.59 0.28
N ARG A 416 22.20 -15.35 0.99
CA ARG A 416 21.47 -16.40 1.73
C ARG A 416 20.99 -17.50 0.80
N ASN A 417 20.39 -17.16 -0.35
CA ASN A 417 19.89 -18.15 -1.30
C ASN A 417 21.03 -19.02 -1.89
N ARG A 418 22.20 -18.40 -2.11
CA ARG A 418 23.41 -19.09 -2.57
C ARG A 418 24.14 -19.83 -1.43
N ARG A 419 23.70 -19.69 -0.17
CA ARG A 419 24.38 -20.24 1.02
C ARG A 419 25.83 -19.72 1.16
N HIS A 420 26.05 -18.44 0.83
CA HIS A 420 27.39 -17.85 0.79
C HIS A 420 27.69 -17.08 2.09
N SER A 421 28.24 -17.77 3.11
CA SER A 421 28.46 -17.21 4.46
C SER A 421 29.36 -15.98 4.47
N ILE A 422 30.46 -15.99 3.71
CA ILE A 422 31.45 -14.90 3.71
C ILE A 422 30.79 -13.59 3.23
N ILE A 423 30.03 -13.61 2.13
CA ILE A 423 29.31 -12.42 1.64
C ILE A 423 28.22 -12.02 2.63
N SER A 424 27.44 -13.00 3.15
CA SER A 424 26.37 -12.72 4.12
C SER A 424 26.90 -12.02 5.36
N GLU A 425 28.01 -12.50 5.93
CA GLU A 425 28.64 -11.91 7.12
C GLU A 425 29.22 -10.54 6.85
N LYS A 426 29.96 -10.38 5.73
CA LYS A 426 30.51 -9.08 5.31
C LYS A 426 29.41 -8.03 5.16
N ILE A 427 28.32 -8.37 4.48
CA ILE A 427 27.19 -7.46 4.24
C ILE A 427 26.47 -7.14 5.55
N TYR A 428 26.19 -8.13 6.38
CA TYR A 428 25.56 -7.93 7.70
C TYR A 428 26.37 -6.97 8.58
N ASN A 429 27.68 -7.20 8.71
CA ASN A 429 28.57 -6.35 9.51
C ASN A 429 28.60 -4.91 8.95
N LYS A 430 28.63 -4.73 7.62
CA LYS A 430 28.56 -3.42 6.98
C LYS A 430 27.23 -2.73 7.27
N MET A 431 26.10 -3.46 7.21
CA MET A 431 24.77 -2.92 7.57
C MET A 431 24.71 -2.49 9.05
N LYS A 432 25.24 -3.30 9.97
CA LYS A 432 25.26 -2.97 11.40
C LYS A 432 26.09 -1.70 11.68
N SER A 433 27.19 -1.49 10.94
CA SER A 433 28.02 -0.29 11.04
C SER A 433 27.35 0.96 10.45
N LEU A 434 26.72 0.83 9.27
CA LEU A 434 26.14 1.98 8.55
C LEU A 434 24.76 2.40 9.06
N PHE A 435 23.96 1.45 9.58
CA PHE A 435 22.55 1.65 9.91
C PHE A 435 22.19 1.18 11.34
N PRO A 436 22.91 1.62 12.39
CA PRO A 436 22.69 1.11 13.76
C PRO A 436 21.28 1.44 14.31
N GLY A 437 20.60 2.45 13.74
CA GLY A 437 19.24 2.85 14.15
C GLY A 437 18.12 2.04 13.50
N GLU A 438 18.39 1.28 12.43
CA GLU A 438 17.39 0.56 11.63
C GLU A 438 17.12 -0.86 12.19
N LYS A 439 16.52 -0.92 13.39
CA LYS A 439 16.31 -2.15 14.15
C LYS A 439 15.61 -3.25 13.38
N ASP A 440 14.49 -2.95 12.70
CA ASP A 440 13.69 -3.96 11.98
C ASP A 440 14.47 -4.58 10.81
N ALA A 441 15.27 -3.77 10.12
CA ALA A 441 16.12 -4.24 9.05
C ALA A 441 17.27 -5.10 9.58
N LEU A 442 17.90 -4.71 10.70
CA LEU A 442 18.97 -5.49 11.33
C LEU A 442 18.45 -6.82 11.90
N ILE A 443 17.23 -6.87 12.45
CA ILE A 443 16.55 -8.10 12.82
C ILE A 443 16.40 -9.01 11.60
N SER A 444 15.88 -8.48 10.50
CA SER A 444 15.70 -9.25 9.27
C SER A 444 17.04 -9.74 8.70
N ALA A 445 18.07 -8.89 8.70
CA ALA A 445 19.41 -9.22 8.24
C ALA A 445 20.06 -10.31 9.09
N SER A 446 19.94 -10.26 10.43
CA SER A 446 20.46 -11.29 11.33
C SER A 446 19.77 -12.65 11.13
N ILE A 447 18.46 -12.65 10.81
CA ILE A 447 17.72 -13.87 10.46
C ILE A 447 18.28 -14.48 9.16
N LEU A 448 18.51 -13.68 8.13
CA LEU A 448 19.09 -14.16 6.88
C LEU A 448 20.50 -14.73 7.09
N LEU A 449 21.33 -14.07 7.89
CA LEU A 449 22.67 -14.55 8.23
C LEU A 449 22.62 -15.86 9.02
N ALA A 450 21.82 -15.95 10.08
CA ALA A 450 21.65 -17.18 10.86
C ALA A 450 21.16 -18.34 9.96
N ASN A 451 20.21 -18.08 9.06
CA ASN A 451 19.72 -19.08 8.11
C ASN A 451 20.81 -19.52 7.11
N THR A 452 21.73 -18.62 6.74
CA THR A 452 22.88 -18.97 5.90
C THR A 452 23.77 -19.99 6.61
N TYR A 453 24.15 -19.74 7.86
CA TYR A 453 24.97 -20.67 8.63
C TYR A 453 24.25 -22.00 8.90
N THR A 454 22.97 -21.96 9.27
CA THR A 454 22.18 -23.19 9.41
C THR A 454 22.20 -24.04 8.15
N SER A 455 22.05 -23.39 6.97
CA SER A 455 22.06 -24.10 5.67
C SER A 455 23.43 -24.70 5.29
N LEU A 456 24.49 -24.30 5.97
CA LEU A 456 25.84 -24.84 5.82
C LEU A 456 26.17 -25.89 6.90
N GLY A 457 25.24 -26.18 7.82
CA GLY A 457 25.45 -27.11 8.92
C GLY A 457 26.14 -26.51 10.15
N ASP A 458 26.50 -25.22 10.13
CA ASP A 458 27.10 -24.51 11.25
C ASP A 458 26.02 -24.03 12.25
N SER A 459 25.47 -25.00 12.99
CA SER A 459 24.38 -24.73 13.93
C SER A 459 24.83 -23.88 15.12
N GLN A 460 26.09 -23.96 15.53
CA GLN A 460 26.60 -23.17 16.66
C GLN A 460 26.61 -21.68 16.30
N ARG A 461 27.21 -21.33 15.18
CA ARG A 461 27.29 -19.94 14.76
C ARG A 461 25.91 -19.35 14.43
N ALA A 462 25.02 -20.16 13.90
CA ALA A 462 23.62 -19.75 13.68
C ALA A 462 22.91 -19.45 15.00
N GLU A 463 23.15 -20.24 16.05
CA GLU A 463 22.55 -20.03 17.38
C GLU A 463 23.15 -18.79 18.07
N ASP A 464 24.46 -18.58 17.98
CA ASP A 464 25.12 -17.40 18.53
C ASP A 464 24.51 -16.11 17.93
N ILE A 465 24.30 -16.07 16.61
CA ILE A 465 23.67 -14.94 15.93
C ILE A 465 22.22 -14.73 16.41
N ARG A 466 21.46 -15.80 16.65
CA ARG A 466 20.09 -15.72 17.19
C ARG A 466 20.06 -15.17 18.61
N LEU A 467 20.97 -15.63 19.46
CA LEU A 467 21.09 -15.17 20.84
C LEU A 467 21.50 -13.70 20.91
N ASP A 468 22.47 -13.28 20.09
CA ASP A 468 22.88 -11.88 19.99
C ASP A 468 21.72 -11.00 19.53
N ARG A 469 20.95 -11.44 18.52
CA ARG A 469 19.75 -10.73 18.08
C ARG A 469 18.71 -10.59 19.19
N ILE A 470 18.43 -11.69 19.93
CA ILE A 470 17.45 -11.66 21.03
C ILE A 470 17.90 -10.71 22.14
N LYS A 471 19.20 -10.70 22.44
CA LYS A 471 19.80 -9.83 23.45
C LYS A 471 19.72 -8.35 23.04
N GLU A 472 19.96 -8.05 21.75
CA GLU A 472 20.03 -6.69 21.23
C GLU A 472 18.64 -6.11 20.88
N PHE A 473 17.74 -6.91 20.29
CA PHE A 473 16.47 -6.45 19.71
C PHE A 473 15.21 -7.10 20.30
N GLY A 474 15.35 -8.15 21.12
CA GLY A 474 14.21 -8.88 21.68
C GLY A 474 13.81 -10.14 20.90
N LYS A 475 12.76 -10.82 21.38
CA LYS A 475 12.31 -12.14 20.85
C LYS A 475 11.36 -12.06 19.66
N GLU A 476 10.79 -10.89 19.36
CA GLU A 476 9.75 -10.77 18.35
C GLU A 476 10.28 -11.07 16.95
N VAL A 477 9.63 -12.03 16.28
CA VAL A 477 9.91 -12.43 14.90
C VAL A 477 8.59 -12.61 14.18
N ARG A 478 8.54 -12.18 12.92
CA ARG A 478 7.36 -12.33 12.07
C ARG A 478 7.04 -13.81 11.86
N VAL A 479 5.85 -14.24 12.30
CA VAL A 479 5.40 -15.63 12.15
C VAL A 479 5.02 -15.91 10.71
N GLY A 480 5.46 -17.06 10.18
CA GLY A 480 5.04 -17.55 8.86
C GLY A 480 3.62 -18.08 8.91
N LEU A 481 2.75 -17.48 8.10
CA LEU A 481 1.34 -17.81 7.99
C LEU A 481 1.02 -18.23 6.57
N SER A 482 0.21 -19.27 6.42
CA SER A 482 -0.38 -19.67 5.14
C SER A 482 -1.90 -19.76 5.29
N TRP A 483 -2.62 -19.34 4.26
CA TRP A 483 -4.08 -19.45 4.23
C TRP A 483 -4.56 -19.99 2.91
N THR A 484 -5.67 -20.70 2.98
CA THR A 484 -6.38 -21.29 1.85
C THR A 484 -7.88 -21.12 2.04
N GLU A 485 -8.64 -21.26 0.97
CA GLU A 485 -10.09 -21.24 1.04
C GLU A 485 -10.69 -22.58 0.62
N VAL A 486 -11.54 -23.12 1.47
CA VAL A 486 -12.29 -24.35 1.20
C VAL A 486 -13.76 -24.12 1.55
N ASN A 487 -14.65 -24.44 0.63
CA ASN A 487 -16.12 -24.31 0.80
C ASN A 487 -16.56 -22.92 1.29
N GLY A 488 -15.93 -21.86 0.76
CA GLY A 488 -16.25 -20.49 1.12
C GLY A 488 -15.69 -20.04 2.48
N THR A 489 -14.94 -20.89 3.19
CA THR A 489 -14.30 -20.56 4.47
C THR A 489 -12.81 -20.43 4.28
N ILE A 490 -12.24 -19.31 4.74
CA ILE A 490 -10.78 -19.11 4.74
C ILE A 490 -10.22 -19.65 6.04
N VAL A 491 -9.26 -20.54 5.91
CA VAL A 491 -8.54 -21.17 7.03
C VAL A 491 -7.07 -20.74 6.98
N GLN A 492 -6.53 -20.42 8.14
CA GLN A 492 -5.17 -19.95 8.31
C GLN A 492 -4.38 -20.95 9.14
N PHE A 493 -3.14 -21.21 8.76
CA PHE A 493 -2.21 -22.08 9.47
C PHE A 493 -0.90 -21.33 9.77
N LYS A 494 -0.38 -21.52 10.97
CA LYS A 494 1.04 -21.28 11.30
C LYS A 494 1.82 -22.59 11.22
N ALA A 495 3.14 -22.54 11.25
CA ALA A 495 3.93 -23.75 11.31
C ALA A 495 3.59 -24.57 12.58
N HIS A 496 3.47 -25.89 12.42
CA HIS A 496 3.10 -26.84 13.48
C HIS A 496 1.75 -26.56 14.15
N ASP A 497 0.80 -25.97 13.44
CA ASP A 497 -0.51 -25.62 13.96
C ASP A 497 -1.34 -26.87 14.27
N GLN A 498 -1.83 -26.96 15.50
CA GLN A 498 -2.73 -28.02 15.96
C GLN A 498 -4.07 -27.47 16.44
N SER A 499 -4.32 -26.17 16.23
CA SER A 499 -5.53 -25.51 16.74
C SER A 499 -6.78 -25.78 15.89
N HIS A 500 -6.60 -26.27 14.65
CA HIS A 500 -7.74 -26.56 13.77
C HIS A 500 -8.57 -27.74 14.30
N PRO A 501 -9.92 -27.69 14.26
CA PRO A 501 -10.78 -28.79 14.71
C PRO A 501 -10.46 -30.16 14.09
N GLN A 502 -10.06 -30.19 12.81
CA GLN A 502 -9.66 -31.39 12.06
C GLN A 502 -8.13 -31.61 12.10
N SER A 503 -7.43 -31.17 13.14
CA SER A 503 -5.96 -31.28 13.17
C SER A 503 -5.47 -32.72 13.08
N LYS A 504 -6.18 -33.69 13.68
CA LYS A 504 -5.82 -35.12 13.61
C LYS A 504 -5.85 -35.64 12.17
N GLU A 505 -6.91 -35.33 11.43
CA GLU A 505 -7.10 -35.71 10.03
C GLU A 505 -6.04 -35.05 9.15
N ILE A 506 -5.76 -33.76 9.38
CA ILE A 506 -4.74 -33.01 8.64
C ILE A 506 -3.34 -33.63 8.84
N TYR A 507 -2.98 -33.97 10.07
CA TYR A 507 -1.69 -34.61 10.35
C TYR A 507 -1.62 -36.06 9.87
N THR A 508 -2.76 -36.77 9.80
CA THR A 508 -2.84 -38.10 9.18
C THR A 508 -2.60 -37.99 7.67
N GLU A 509 -3.24 -37.05 7.01
CA GLU A 509 -3.05 -36.77 5.58
C GLU A 509 -1.60 -36.34 5.28
N LEU A 510 -1.00 -35.51 6.14
CA LEU A 510 0.42 -35.14 6.01
C LEU A 510 1.35 -36.34 6.06
N LYS A 511 1.09 -37.31 6.92
CA LYS A 511 1.90 -38.56 6.99
C LYS A 511 1.76 -39.37 5.70
N GLN A 512 0.54 -39.44 5.13
CA GLN A 512 0.30 -40.11 3.87
C GLN A 512 1.03 -39.39 2.73
N ILE A 513 0.92 -38.06 2.64
CA ILE A 513 1.64 -37.24 1.66
C ILE A 513 3.16 -37.43 1.82
N SER A 514 3.68 -37.48 3.05
CA SER A 514 5.10 -37.71 3.31
C SER A 514 5.57 -39.07 2.79
N ALA A 515 4.80 -40.12 3.04
CA ALA A 515 5.11 -41.46 2.52
C ALA A 515 5.13 -41.49 0.98
N GLU A 516 4.15 -40.89 0.35
CA GLU A 516 4.08 -40.75 -1.12
C GLU A 516 5.30 -39.96 -1.67
N LEU A 517 5.68 -38.86 -1.01
CA LEU A 517 6.85 -38.07 -1.40
C LEU A 517 8.14 -38.88 -1.34
N ILE A 518 8.35 -39.66 -0.27
CA ILE A 518 9.52 -40.53 -0.10
C ILE A 518 9.55 -41.62 -1.19
N GLU A 519 8.41 -42.26 -1.46
CA GLU A 519 8.29 -43.25 -2.50
C GLU A 519 8.66 -42.69 -3.88
N TYR A 520 8.31 -41.46 -4.16
CA TYR A 520 8.68 -40.74 -5.38
C TYR A 520 10.09 -40.12 -5.36
N GLY A 521 10.90 -40.42 -4.33
CA GLY A 521 12.32 -40.05 -4.25
C GLY A 521 12.61 -38.70 -3.61
N HIS A 522 11.63 -38.06 -2.97
CA HIS A 522 11.88 -36.81 -2.22
C HIS A 522 12.82 -37.06 -1.05
N LYS A 523 13.82 -36.21 -0.91
CA LYS A 523 14.75 -36.20 0.22
C LYS A 523 14.57 -34.88 0.99
N TYR A 524 14.15 -34.99 2.24
CA TYR A 524 13.97 -33.82 3.09
C TYR A 524 15.30 -33.09 3.31
N ASP A 525 15.36 -31.82 2.93
CA ASP A 525 16.57 -30.99 3.03
C ASP A 525 16.61 -30.26 4.39
N SER A 526 17.38 -30.80 5.33
CA SER A 526 17.57 -30.23 6.68
C SER A 526 18.09 -28.79 6.67
N THR A 527 18.71 -28.34 5.59
CA THR A 527 19.25 -26.98 5.45
C THR A 527 18.18 -25.89 5.44
N TRP A 528 16.89 -26.26 5.30
CA TRP A 528 15.76 -25.35 5.41
C TRP A 528 15.15 -25.26 6.80
N ILE A 529 15.68 -26.04 7.78
CA ILE A 529 15.29 -25.94 9.17
C ILE A 529 16.08 -24.80 9.81
N THR A 530 15.37 -23.81 10.32
CA THR A 530 15.97 -22.57 10.84
C THR A 530 16.22 -22.57 12.35
N ARG A 531 16.09 -23.73 13.02
CA ARG A 531 16.33 -23.92 14.46
C ARG A 531 16.91 -25.31 14.72
N PRO A 532 17.57 -25.52 15.87
CA PRO A 532 17.97 -26.87 16.27
C PRO A 532 16.77 -27.82 16.39
N LEU A 533 16.97 -29.09 16.01
CA LEU A 533 15.98 -30.13 16.21
C LEU A 533 15.85 -30.42 17.72
N GLN A 534 14.63 -30.60 18.20
CA GLN A 534 14.37 -31.05 19.57
C GLN A 534 14.55 -32.58 19.68
N LYS A 535 14.69 -33.10 20.92
CA LYS A 535 15.01 -34.53 21.17
C LYS A 535 14.08 -35.53 20.45
N ASN A 536 12.83 -35.15 20.19
CA ASN A 536 11.80 -36.04 19.59
C ASN A 536 11.41 -35.59 18.17
N GLU A 537 12.19 -34.73 17.52
CA GLU A 537 11.91 -34.24 16.19
C GLU A 537 12.82 -34.88 15.14
N THR A 538 12.25 -35.23 14.01
CA THR A 538 12.98 -35.60 12.81
C THR A 538 12.97 -34.46 11.79
N VAL A 539 13.92 -34.44 10.83
CA VAL A 539 13.93 -33.47 9.72
C VAL A 539 12.59 -33.48 9.00
N GLU A 540 12.06 -34.66 8.72
CA GLU A 540 10.75 -34.85 8.11
C GLU A 540 9.63 -34.18 8.93
N SER A 541 9.56 -34.48 10.23
CA SER A 541 8.46 -33.96 11.09
C SER A 541 8.44 -32.44 11.16
N VAL A 542 9.61 -31.81 11.15
CA VAL A 542 9.72 -30.34 11.18
C VAL A 542 9.31 -29.73 9.84
N LEU A 543 9.79 -30.26 8.71
CA LEU A 543 9.48 -29.73 7.39
C LEU A 543 8.03 -30.01 6.97
N CYS A 544 7.47 -31.17 7.32
CA CYS A 544 6.06 -31.47 7.12
C CYS A 544 5.13 -30.53 7.90
N GLY A 545 5.56 -30.04 9.07
CA GLY A 545 4.80 -29.09 9.87
C GLY A 545 4.79 -27.66 9.37
N HIS A 546 5.39 -27.34 8.23
CA HIS A 546 5.33 -26.01 7.64
C HIS A 546 3.90 -25.61 7.25
N SER A 547 3.56 -24.33 7.43
CA SER A 547 2.19 -23.83 7.29
C SER A 547 1.58 -24.07 5.90
N GLU A 548 2.38 -24.02 4.84
CA GLU A 548 1.93 -24.32 3.47
C GLU A 548 1.58 -25.79 3.28
N ARG A 549 2.32 -26.71 3.90
CA ARG A 549 2.01 -28.14 3.82
C ARG A 549 0.75 -28.51 4.60
N LEU A 550 0.54 -27.86 5.77
CA LEU A 550 -0.71 -27.99 6.52
C LEU A 550 -1.91 -27.50 5.69
N ALA A 551 -1.75 -26.37 4.99
CA ALA A 551 -2.79 -25.85 4.11
C ALA A 551 -3.08 -26.76 2.91
N ILE A 552 -2.05 -27.41 2.32
CA ILE A 552 -2.22 -28.41 1.25
C ILE A 552 -2.98 -29.63 1.78
N ALA A 553 -2.53 -30.21 2.89
CA ALA A 553 -3.15 -31.39 3.50
C ALA A 553 -4.62 -31.13 3.89
N PHE A 554 -4.91 -29.95 4.47
CA PHE A 554 -6.27 -29.55 4.78
C PHE A 554 -7.18 -29.55 3.54
N ASN A 555 -6.67 -29.09 2.39
CA ASN A 555 -7.45 -29.12 1.15
C ASN A 555 -7.80 -30.55 0.71
N PHE A 556 -6.91 -31.52 0.88
CA PHE A 556 -7.21 -32.92 0.58
C PHE A 556 -8.14 -33.58 1.60
N VAL A 557 -8.07 -33.19 2.88
CA VAL A 557 -9.01 -33.64 3.92
C VAL A 557 -10.43 -33.11 3.66
N ALA A 558 -10.53 -31.84 3.28
CA ALA A 558 -11.82 -31.16 3.15
C ALA A 558 -12.51 -31.37 1.79
N ARG A 559 -11.79 -31.85 0.78
CA ARG A 559 -12.29 -32.05 -0.59
C ARG A 559 -11.74 -33.35 -1.18
N SER A 560 -12.62 -34.20 -1.70
CA SER A 560 -12.20 -35.40 -2.43
C SER A 560 -11.60 -35.01 -3.78
N ASN A 561 -10.32 -35.28 -3.99
CA ASN A 561 -9.59 -35.08 -5.25
C ASN A 561 -9.76 -33.67 -5.88
N PRO A 562 -9.35 -32.61 -5.19
CA PRO A 562 -9.45 -31.26 -5.76
C PRO A 562 -8.59 -31.17 -7.03
N SER A 563 -9.14 -30.62 -8.12
CA SER A 563 -8.39 -30.36 -9.36
C SER A 563 -7.39 -29.22 -9.20
N MET A 564 -7.67 -28.29 -8.25
CA MET A 564 -6.83 -27.15 -7.96
C MET A 564 -6.86 -26.79 -6.48
N ILE A 565 -5.69 -26.45 -5.93
CA ILE A 565 -5.50 -25.90 -4.59
C ILE A 565 -4.83 -24.54 -4.72
N GLN A 566 -5.30 -23.57 -3.94
CA GLN A 566 -4.68 -22.25 -3.87
C GLN A 566 -4.30 -21.91 -2.44
N ILE A 567 -3.06 -21.43 -2.27
CA ILE A 567 -2.47 -21.04 -0.98
C ILE A 567 -1.82 -19.68 -1.12
N THR A 568 -1.98 -18.87 -0.10
CA THR A 568 -1.22 -17.62 0.04
C THR A 568 -0.38 -17.69 1.32
N LYS A 569 0.87 -17.25 1.22
CA LYS A 569 1.84 -17.23 2.32
C LYS A 569 2.44 -15.83 2.49
N ASN A 570 2.59 -15.38 3.73
CA ASN A 570 3.17 -14.07 4.05
C ASN A 570 4.71 -14.03 4.00
N LEU A 571 5.37 -15.19 3.93
CA LEU A 571 6.82 -15.35 3.77
C LEU A 571 7.12 -16.10 2.48
N ARG A 572 8.39 -16.11 2.04
CA ARG A 572 8.81 -16.94 0.91
C ARG A 572 8.66 -18.43 1.22
N VAL A 573 8.30 -19.20 0.22
CA VAL A 573 8.31 -20.67 0.28
C VAL A 573 9.77 -21.13 0.37
N CYS A 574 10.05 -22.07 1.26
CA CYS A 574 11.38 -22.68 1.36
C CYS A 574 11.60 -23.70 0.23
N GLY A 575 12.86 -23.98 -0.12
CA GLY A 575 13.17 -24.88 -1.22
C GLY A 575 12.63 -26.29 -1.03
N ASP A 576 12.65 -26.82 0.21
CA ASP A 576 12.09 -28.13 0.49
C ASP A 576 10.56 -28.17 0.27
N CYS A 577 9.82 -27.17 0.73
CA CYS A 577 8.39 -27.07 0.45
C CYS A 577 8.08 -26.86 -1.03
N HIS A 578 8.95 -26.13 -1.75
CA HIS A 578 8.80 -25.94 -3.19
C HIS A 578 8.92 -27.28 -3.94
N GLU A 579 9.98 -28.05 -3.69
CA GLU A 579 10.17 -29.35 -4.32
C GLU A 579 9.06 -30.36 -3.94
N ALA A 580 8.68 -30.38 -2.65
CA ALA A 580 7.57 -31.23 -2.22
C ALA A 580 6.26 -30.86 -2.93
N THR A 581 5.96 -29.56 -3.08
CA THR A 581 4.72 -29.12 -3.75
C THR A 581 4.69 -29.51 -5.22
N LYS A 582 5.84 -29.47 -5.94
CA LYS A 582 5.97 -30.00 -7.31
C LYS A 582 5.56 -31.47 -7.39
N LEU A 583 6.10 -32.26 -6.46
CA LEU A 583 5.81 -33.71 -6.42
C LEU A 583 4.35 -33.98 -6.00
N ILE A 584 3.82 -33.28 -5.00
CA ILE A 584 2.41 -33.40 -4.60
C ILE A 584 1.49 -33.11 -5.79
N ALA A 585 1.74 -32.03 -6.51
CA ALA A 585 0.95 -31.68 -7.71
C ALA A 585 0.97 -32.81 -8.76
N LYS A 586 2.13 -33.43 -8.97
CA LYS A 586 2.31 -34.56 -9.90
C LYS A 586 1.63 -35.83 -9.42
N ILE A 587 1.84 -36.22 -8.17
CA ILE A 587 1.33 -37.47 -7.56
C ILE A 587 -0.19 -37.43 -7.51
N ARG A 588 -0.72 -36.35 -6.95
CA ARG A 588 -2.16 -36.17 -6.71
C ARG A 588 -2.93 -35.64 -7.92
N LYS A 589 -2.26 -35.39 -9.06
CA LYS A 589 -2.86 -34.83 -10.29
C LYS A 589 -3.67 -33.55 -10.02
N CYS A 590 -3.18 -32.71 -9.12
CA CYS A 590 -3.80 -31.49 -8.66
C CYS A 590 -2.91 -30.30 -8.98
N GLU A 591 -3.43 -29.28 -9.65
CA GLU A 591 -2.70 -28.02 -9.80
C GLU A 591 -2.64 -27.30 -8.45
N ILE A 592 -1.46 -26.81 -8.07
CA ILE A 592 -1.29 -26.07 -6.84
C ILE A 592 -0.72 -24.70 -7.15
N ILE A 593 -1.44 -23.65 -6.77
CA ILE A 593 -0.98 -22.27 -6.90
C ILE A 593 -0.56 -21.78 -5.51
N VAL A 594 0.69 -21.42 -5.36
CA VAL A 594 1.20 -20.83 -4.12
C VAL A 594 1.67 -19.42 -4.42
N ARG A 595 0.97 -18.43 -3.84
CA ARG A 595 1.44 -17.06 -3.80
C ARG A 595 2.27 -16.88 -2.53
N ASP A 596 3.51 -16.48 -2.67
CA ASP A 596 4.39 -16.14 -1.56
C ASP A 596 4.67 -14.63 -1.48
N ALA A 597 5.56 -14.21 -0.60
CA ALA A 597 5.90 -12.80 -0.41
C ALA A 597 6.54 -12.14 -1.65
N SER A 598 7.09 -12.91 -2.59
CA SER A 598 7.87 -12.41 -3.73
C SER A 598 7.21 -12.66 -5.08
N CYS A 599 6.54 -13.78 -5.28
CA CYS A 599 6.00 -14.17 -6.58
C CYS A 599 4.87 -15.21 -6.45
N ILE A 600 4.39 -15.67 -7.62
CA ILE A 600 3.37 -16.71 -7.71
C ILE A 600 3.99 -17.93 -8.38
N HIS A 601 3.82 -19.07 -7.72
CA HIS A 601 4.26 -20.37 -8.19
C HIS A 601 3.05 -21.15 -8.68
N HIS A 602 3.04 -21.52 -9.95
CA HIS A 602 2.07 -22.45 -10.52
C HIS A 602 2.74 -23.82 -10.62
N PHE A 603 2.34 -24.74 -9.76
CA PHE A 603 2.79 -26.12 -9.78
C PHE A 603 1.82 -26.96 -10.61
N TYR A 604 2.31 -27.47 -11.71
CA TYR A 604 1.51 -28.21 -12.69
C TYR A 604 1.48 -29.71 -12.39
N THR A 605 0.46 -30.40 -12.86
CA THR A 605 0.28 -31.85 -12.70
C THR A 605 1.38 -32.72 -13.37
N ASN A 606 2.24 -32.10 -14.18
CA ASN A 606 3.44 -32.75 -14.75
C ASN A 606 4.66 -32.68 -13.80
N GLY A 607 4.56 -31.99 -12.65
CA GLY A 607 5.66 -31.81 -11.71
C GLY A 607 6.59 -30.63 -12.00
N GLN A 608 6.21 -29.75 -12.94
CA GLN A 608 6.95 -28.53 -13.22
C GLN A 608 6.37 -27.35 -12.42
N CYS A 609 7.19 -26.33 -12.20
CA CYS A 609 6.75 -25.06 -11.65
C CYS A 609 7.01 -23.93 -12.65
N SER A 610 6.10 -22.94 -12.72
CA SER A 610 6.26 -21.74 -13.55
C SER A 610 7.57 -20.99 -13.28
N CYS A 611 8.15 -21.16 -12.08
CA CYS A 611 9.39 -20.48 -11.70
C CYS A 611 10.67 -21.13 -12.24
N GLN A 612 10.60 -22.31 -12.86
CA GLN A 612 11.78 -23.05 -13.34
C GLN A 612 12.88 -23.15 -12.27
N ASP A 613 12.47 -23.33 -11.02
CA ASP A 613 13.32 -23.43 -9.81
C ASP A 613 14.17 -22.16 -9.48
N HIS A 614 13.88 -21.04 -10.10
CA HIS A 614 14.39 -19.71 -9.71
C HIS A 614 13.45 -19.05 -8.72
N PHE A 615 13.67 -19.25 -7.43
CA PHE A 615 12.78 -18.67 -6.39
C PHE A 615 13.55 -18.09 -5.20
#